data_29d4b485d483eb5e217e404f548b9c19
#
_entry.id   29d4b485d483eb5e217e404f548b9c19
#
_cell.length_a   1.000
_cell.length_b   1.000
_cell.length_c   1.000
_cell.angle_alpha   90.00
_cell.angle_beta   90.00
_cell.angle_gamma   90.00
#
_symmetry.space_group_name_H-M   'P 1'
#
loop_
_entity.id
_entity.type
_entity.pdbx_description
1 polymer ?
#
loop_
_entity_poly.entity_id
_entity_poly.type
_entity_poly.pdbx_seq_one_letter_code
_entity_poly.pdbx_strand_id
1 'polypeptide(L)'
;SRRQRQMCIRDRCHVGIDVGTNTTAPKILMERLGMDIHAAAFATSLYFIFRTVGCLTGSLILAHWTPKKFFVVSVVLMVASMAGFLLFDSKALLYVSIALVGYGNSNVFSILFSQALLSMPQRQNEVSGLMIMGLFGGTVFPLLMGFASDALHSQTGALLVLAVGVFYLLFLFTKLK
;
A
#
# COMPACT_ATOMS: atom_id res chain seq x y z
N SER A 1 14.01 6.84 19.66
CA SER A 1 14.21 5.42 19.98
C SER A 1 14.24 4.58 18.69
N ARG A 2 14.97 3.42 18.70
CA ARG A 2 15.03 2.52 17.52
C ARG A 2 13.63 2.06 17.06
N ARG A 3 12.71 1.84 18.01
CA ARG A 3 11.32 1.48 17.71
C ARG A 3 10.58 2.59 16.94
N GLN A 4 10.77 3.85 17.30
CA GLN A 4 10.16 4.99 16.60
C GLN A 4 10.64 5.10 15.16
N ARG A 5 11.95 4.94 14.89
CA ARG A 5 12.48 4.94 13.52
C ARG A 5 11.88 3.84 12.68
N GLN A 6 11.75 2.64 13.22
CA GLN A 6 11.18 1.50 12.51
C GLN A 6 9.71 1.70 12.19
N MET A 7 8.92 2.28 13.11
CA MET A 7 7.52 2.62 12.86
C MET A 7 7.37 3.68 11.78
N CYS A 8 8.17 4.74 11.85
CA CYS A 8 8.16 5.82 10.87
C CYS A 8 8.56 5.36 9.45
N ILE A 9 9.54 4.45 9.34
CA ILE A 9 9.95 3.87 8.06
C ILE A 9 8.83 3.00 7.47
N ARG A 10 8.14 2.21 8.31
CA ARG A 10 6.99 1.39 7.87
C ARG A 10 5.86 2.23 7.31
N ASP A 11 5.54 3.31 8.00
CA ASP A 11 4.49 4.22 7.60
C ASP A 11 4.81 4.87 6.25
N ARG A 12 6.04 5.34 6.07
CA ARG A 12 6.50 5.89 4.78
C ARG A 12 6.39 4.90 3.63
N CYS A 13 6.80 3.65 3.84
CA CYS A 13 6.68 2.62 2.80
C CYS A 13 5.22 2.31 2.49
N HIS A 14 4.37 2.19 3.52
CA HIS A 14 2.95 1.93 3.34
C HIS A 14 2.26 3.04 2.56
N VAL A 15 2.44 4.29 2.95
CA VAL A 15 1.84 5.44 2.25
C VAL A 15 2.38 5.57 0.83
N GLY A 16 3.68 5.30 0.62
CA GLY A 16 4.27 5.26 -0.71
C GLY A 16 3.66 4.20 -1.62
N ILE A 17 3.40 3.00 -1.08
CA ILE A 17 2.71 1.92 -1.80
C ILE A 17 1.26 2.32 -2.12
N ASP A 18 0.55 2.95 -1.18
CA ASP A 18 -0.82 3.42 -1.36
C ASP A 18 -0.93 4.40 -2.52
N VAL A 19 -0.20 5.51 -2.45
CA VAL A 19 -0.18 6.55 -3.47
C VAL A 19 0.37 5.99 -4.79
N GLY A 20 1.46 5.21 -4.72
CA GLY A 20 2.08 4.61 -5.88
C GLY A 20 1.14 3.67 -6.64
N THR A 21 0.45 2.79 -5.96
CA THR A 21 -0.50 1.87 -6.60
C THR A 21 -1.64 2.62 -7.26
N ASN A 22 -2.19 3.63 -6.57
CA ASN A 22 -3.29 4.42 -7.10
C ASN A 22 -2.91 5.19 -8.37
N THR A 23 -1.69 5.71 -8.43
CA THR A 23 -1.18 6.44 -9.61
C THR A 23 -0.75 5.52 -10.75
N THR A 24 -0.28 4.32 -10.45
CA THR A 24 0.28 3.39 -11.44
C THR A 24 -0.77 2.45 -12.02
N ALA A 25 -1.80 2.07 -11.27
CA ALA A 25 -2.83 1.14 -11.73
C ALA A 25 -3.49 1.57 -13.06
N PRO A 26 -3.98 2.83 -13.24
CA PRO A 26 -4.53 3.24 -14.52
C PRO A 26 -3.48 3.26 -15.64
N LYS A 27 -2.24 3.64 -15.35
CA LYS A 27 -1.15 3.66 -16.35
C LYS A 27 -0.82 2.27 -16.87
N ILE A 28 -0.85 1.26 -16.00
CA ILE A 28 -0.63 -0.15 -16.40
C ILE A 28 -1.75 -0.63 -17.32
N LEU A 29 -3.01 -0.28 -17.03
CA LEU A 29 -4.13 -0.64 -17.89
C LEU A 29 -4.04 0.03 -19.26
N MET A 30 -3.59 1.28 -19.33
CA MET A 30 -3.36 1.97 -20.59
C MET A 30 -2.21 1.33 -21.38
N GLU A 31 -1.08 1.02 -20.73
CA GLU A 31 0.11 0.47 -21.39
C GLU A 31 -0.11 -0.96 -21.87
N ARG A 32 -0.64 -1.85 -21.01
CA ARG A 32 -0.75 -3.30 -21.32
C ARG A 32 -1.99 -3.67 -22.11
N LEU A 33 -3.10 -2.96 -21.89
CA LEU A 33 -4.37 -3.27 -22.52
C LEU A 33 -4.78 -2.26 -23.60
N GLY A 34 -3.99 -1.21 -23.83
CA GLY A 34 -4.33 -0.15 -24.77
C GLY A 34 -5.64 0.56 -24.43
N MET A 35 -6.03 0.60 -23.14
CA MET A 35 -7.29 1.19 -22.71
C MET A 35 -7.27 2.71 -22.80
N ASP A 36 -8.42 3.30 -23.18
CA ASP A 36 -8.59 4.74 -23.12
C ASP A 36 -8.51 5.26 -21.68
N ILE A 37 -8.09 6.52 -21.51
CA ILE A 37 -7.89 7.17 -20.22
C ILE A 37 -9.15 7.14 -19.34
N HIS A 38 -10.33 7.30 -19.94
CA HIS A 38 -11.60 7.23 -19.21
C HIS A 38 -11.87 5.83 -18.65
N ALA A 39 -11.58 4.80 -19.44
CA ALA A 39 -11.74 3.41 -19.01
C ALA A 39 -10.68 3.02 -17.96
N ALA A 40 -9.46 3.52 -18.10
CA ALA A 40 -8.38 3.31 -17.14
C ALA A 40 -8.63 4.03 -15.81
N ALA A 41 -9.26 5.20 -15.82
CA ALA A 41 -9.64 5.95 -14.62
C ALA A 41 -10.63 5.17 -13.73
N PHE A 42 -11.42 4.25 -14.30
CA PHE A 42 -12.27 3.34 -13.52
C PHE A 42 -11.46 2.47 -12.54
N ALA A 43 -10.21 2.16 -12.85
CA ALA A 43 -9.32 1.42 -11.97
C ALA A 43 -9.10 2.17 -10.63
N THR A 44 -8.92 3.48 -10.69
CA THR A 44 -8.79 4.33 -9.50
C THR A 44 -10.07 4.31 -8.67
N SER A 45 -11.23 4.42 -9.31
CA SER A 45 -12.53 4.33 -8.64
C SER A 45 -12.71 2.97 -7.96
N LEU A 46 -12.37 1.89 -8.66
CA LEU A 46 -12.44 0.52 -8.14
C LEU A 46 -11.54 0.36 -6.90
N TYR A 47 -10.31 0.89 -6.96
CA TYR A 47 -9.39 0.89 -5.83
C TYR A 47 -10.02 1.54 -4.59
N PHE A 48 -10.59 2.75 -4.73
CA PHE A 48 -11.21 3.47 -3.61
C PHE A 48 -12.48 2.80 -3.09
N ILE A 49 -13.30 2.18 -3.95
CA ILE A 49 -14.48 1.42 -3.55
C ILE A 49 -14.04 0.26 -2.63
N PHE A 50 -13.09 -0.57 -3.08
CA PHE A 50 -12.61 -1.69 -2.28
C PHE A 50 -11.86 -1.25 -1.03
N ARG A 51 -11.18 -0.12 -1.07
CA ARG A 51 -10.55 0.49 0.10
C ARG A 51 -11.61 0.91 1.14
N THR A 52 -12.70 1.54 0.71
CA THR A 52 -13.80 1.93 1.61
C THR A 52 -14.48 0.71 2.21
N VAL A 53 -14.82 -0.30 1.40
CA VAL A 53 -15.37 -1.57 1.87
C VAL A 53 -14.41 -2.24 2.86
N GLY A 54 -13.12 -2.24 2.56
CA GLY A 54 -12.08 -2.78 3.44
C GLY A 54 -11.98 -2.03 4.77
N CYS A 55 -12.12 -0.70 4.79
CA CYS A 55 -12.16 0.09 6.02
C CYS A 55 -13.37 -0.29 6.89
N LEU A 56 -14.54 -0.40 6.30
CA LEU A 56 -15.77 -0.75 7.02
C LEU A 56 -15.71 -2.19 7.57
N THR A 57 -15.42 -3.16 6.70
CA THR A 57 -15.33 -4.57 7.11
C THR A 57 -14.15 -4.81 8.04
N GLY A 58 -13.02 -4.16 7.81
CA GLY A 58 -11.84 -4.27 8.62
C GLY A 58 -12.04 -3.75 10.05
N SER A 59 -12.83 -2.68 10.24
CA SER A 59 -13.18 -2.19 11.58
C SER A 59 -13.96 -3.24 12.38
N LEU A 60 -14.89 -3.94 11.73
CA LEU A 60 -15.66 -5.04 12.35
C LEU A 60 -14.77 -6.26 12.65
N ILE A 61 -13.88 -6.61 11.73
CA ILE A 61 -12.96 -7.74 11.90
C ILE A 61 -11.95 -7.44 13.02
N LEU A 62 -11.45 -6.20 13.14
CA LEU A 62 -10.54 -5.82 14.22
C LEU A 62 -11.19 -5.89 15.62
N ALA A 63 -12.51 -5.81 15.72
CA ALA A 63 -13.21 -6.03 17.00
C ALA A 63 -13.03 -7.46 17.53
N HIS A 64 -12.82 -8.44 16.64
CA HIS A 64 -12.68 -9.85 16.99
C HIS A 64 -11.26 -10.41 16.78
N TRP A 65 -10.47 -9.78 15.94
CA TRP A 65 -9.11 -10.23 15.57
C TRP A 65 -8.04 -9.36 16.22
N THR A 66 -6.89 -9.98 16.50
CA THR A 66 -5.72 -9.22 16.94
C THR A 66 -5.16 -8.36 15.79
N PRO A 67 -4.77 -7.10 16.05
CA PRO A 67 -4.21 -6.22 15.02
C PRO A 67 -3.03 -6.85 14.25
N LYS A 68 -2.24 -7.70 14.91
CA LYS A 68 -1.13 -8.43 14.26
C LYS A 68 -1.60 -9.39 13.18
N LYS A 69 -2.64 -10.20 13.46
CA LYS A 69 -3.18 -11.15 12.48
C LYS A 69 -3.78 -10.44 11.28
N PHE A 70 -4.54 -9.38 11.54
CA PHE A 70 -5.14 -8.57 10.47
C PHE A 70 -4.07 -7.91 9.58
N PHE A 71 -3.03 -7.36 10.18
CA PHE A 71 -1.91 -6.76 9.44
C PHE A 71 -1.22 -7.78 8.52
N VAL A 72 -0.97 -9.01 8.99
CA VAL A 72 -0.38 -10.08 8.16
C VAL A 72 -1.25 -10.40 6.97
N VAL A 73 -2.55 -10.58 7.18
CA VAL A 73 -3.50 -10.86 6.10
C VAL A 73 -3.50 -9.72 5.08
N SER A 74 -3.52 -8.48 5.54
CA SER A 74 -3.46 -7.30 4.67
C SER A 74 -2.18 -7.28 3.81
N VAL A 75 -1.02 -7.53 4.42
CA VAL A 75 0.26 -7.57 3.68
C VAL A 75 0.29 -8.74 2.69
N VAL A 76 -0.21 -9.91 3.06
CA VAL A 76 -0.31 -11.07 2.14
C VAL A 76 -1.19 -10.75 0.93
N LEU A 77 -2.34 -10.09 1.14
CA LEU A 77 -3.20 -9.63 0.05
C LEU A 77 -2.49 -8.65 -0.87
N MET A 78 -1.70 -7.73 -0.31
CA MET A 78 -0.89 -6.78 -1.09
C MET A 78 0.18 -7.49 -1.91
N VAL A 79 0.88 -8.48 -1.33
CA VAL A 79 1.88 -9.30 -2.06
C VAL A 79 1.21 -10.08 -3.20
N ALA A 80 0.08 -10.73 -2.93
CA ALA A 80 -0.67 -11.45 -3.94
C ALA A 80 -1.15 -10.53 -5.09
N SER A 81 -1.59 -9.32 -4.75
CA SER A 81 -1.95 -8.30 -5.74
C SER A 81 -0.75 -7.87 -6.59
N MET A 82 0.42 -7.62 -5.97
CA MET A 82 1.64 -7.27 -6.72
C MET A 82 2.07 -8.40 -7.67
N ALA A 83 1.99 -9.66 -7.22
CA ALA A 83 2.21 -10.81 -8.08
C ALA A 83 1.20 -10.83 -9.26
N GLY A 84 -0.06 -10.51 -8.99
CA GLY A 84 -1.09 -10.38 -10.01
C GLY A 84 -0.75 -9.31 -11.07
N PHE A 85 -0.29 -8.15 -10.64
CA PHE A 85 0.15 -7.09 -11.56
C PHE A 85 1.37 -7.47 -12.41
N LEU A 86 2.28 -8.30 -11.88
CA LEU A 86 3.49 -8.70 -12.59
C LEU A 86 3.24 -9.85 -13.58
N LEU A 87 2.36 -10.79 -13.20
CA LEU A 87 2.20 -12.07 -13.92
C LEU A 87 1.05 -12.08 -14.92
N PHE A 88 0.04 -11.20 -14.75
CA PHE A 88 -1.17 -11.26 -15.56
C PHE A 88 -1.35 -10.03 -16.44
N ASP A 89 -1.72 -10.28 -17.69
CA ASP A 89 -2.09 -9.26 -18.68
C ASP A 89 -3.58 -9.27 -19.01
N SER A 90 -4.37 -10.09 -18.29
CA SER A 90 -5.82 -10.14 -18.47
C SER A 90 -6.50 -8.98 -17.73
N LYS A 91 -7.43 -8.29 -18.43
CA LYS A 91 -8.22 -7.18 -17.88
C LYS A 91 -8.91 -7.55 -16.56
N ALA A 92 -9.57 -8.73 -16.52
CA ALA A 92 -10.29 -9.17 -15.31
C ALA A 92 -9.34 -9.40 -14.13
N LEU A 93 -8.18 -10.04 -14.36
CA LEU A 93 -7.20 -10.32 -13.31
C LEU A 93 -6.52 -9.05 -12.81
N LEU A 94 -6.27 -8.07 -13.67
CA LEU A 94 -5.74 -6.77 -13.26
C LEU A 94 -6.75 -6.02 -12.40
N TYR A 95 -8.04 -6.03 -12.74
CA TYR A 95 -9.07 -5.43 -11.87
C TYR A 95 -9.18 -6.13 -10.51
N VAL A 96 -9.10 -7.45 -10.48
CA VAL A 96 -9.06 -8.22 -9.23
C VAL A 96 -7.83 -7.82 -8.40
N SER A 97 -6.67 -7.67 -9.02
CA SER A 97 -5.45 -7.22 -8.34
C SER A 97 -5.61 -5.82 -7.75
N ILE A 98 -6.24 -4.88 -8.48
CA ILE A 98 -6.54 -3.53 -8.00
C ILE A 98 -7.48 -3.59 -6.78
N ALA A 99 -8.52 -4.40 -6.84
CA ALA A 99 -9.45 -4.59 -5.74
C ALA A 99 -8.77 -5.18 -4.49
N LEU A 100 -7.92 -6.19 -4.68
CA LEU A 100 -7.17 -6.82 -3.59
C LEU A 100 -6.20 -5.87 -2.90
N VAL A 101 -5.47 -5.05 -3.65
CA VAL A 101 -4.57 -4.07 -3.05
C VAL A 101 -5.34 -2.97 -2.33
N GLY A 102 -6.46 -2.51 -2.89
CA GLY A 102 -7.33 -1.53 -2.24
C GLY A 102 -7.85 -2.04 -0.90
N TYR A 103 -8.37 -3.27 -0.88
CA TYR A 103 -8.85 -3.92 0.34
C TYR A 103 -7.72 -4.17 1.34
N GLY A 104 -6.60 -4.73 0.92
CA GLY A 104 -5.45 -5.03 1.78
C GLY A 104 -4.84 -3.78 2.41
N ASN A 105 -4.83 -2.67 1.67
CA ASN A 105 -4.24 -1.40 2.12
C ASN A 105 -5.15 -0.59 3.06
N SER A 106 -6.44 -0.91 3.14
CA SER A 106 -7.47 -0.10 3.78
C SER A 106 -7.20 0.28 5.23
N ASN A 107 -6.81 -0.68 6.07
CA ASN A 107 -6.66 -0.49 7.52
C ASN A 107 -5.21 -0.50 8.02
N VAL A 108 -4.24 -0.67 7.13
CA VAL A 108 -2.82 -0.81 7.53
C VAL A 108 -2.32 0.45 8.23
N PHE A 109 -2.65 1.64 7.71
CA PHE A 109 -2.27 2.91 8.35
C PHE A 109 -2.88 3.04 9.74
N SER A 110 -4.18 2.78 9.89
CA SER A 110 -4.89 2.89 11.17
C SER A 110 -4.30 1.96 12.23
N ILE A 111 -3.92 0.73 11.83
CA ILE A 111 -3.29 -0.24 12.73
C ILE A 111 -1.90 0.24 13.15
N LEU A 112 -1.07 0.70 12.20
CA LEU A 112 0.26 1.19 12.48
C LEU A 112 0.21 2.43 13.39
N PHE A 113 -0.70 3.36 13.10
CA PHE A 113 -0.90 4.56 13.87
C PHE A 113 -1.36 4.26 15.31
N SER A 114 -2.37 3.42 15.48
CA SER A 114 -2.84 2.98 16.79
C SER A 114 -1.75 2.28 17.59
N GLN A 115 -1.01 1.37 16.97
CA GLN A 115 0.12 0.67 17.61
C GLN A 115 1.24 1.64 18.02
N ALA A 116 1.51 2.66 17.20
CA ALA A 116 2.50 3.68 17.52
C ALA A 116 2.09 4.50 18.75
N LEU A 117 0.83 4.95 18.82
CA LEU A 117 0.29 5.68 19.96
C LEU A 117 0.31 4.85 21.25
N LEU A 118 -0.10 3.58 21.18
CA LEU A 118 -0.11 2.67 22.32
C LEU A 118 1.30 2.33 22.82
N SER A 119 2.32 2.41 21.95
CA SER A 119 3.71 2.13 22.34
C SER A 119 4.33 3.22 23.21
N MET A 120 3.79 4.44 23.17
CA MET A 120 4.31 5.61 23.90
C MET A 120 3.17 6.52 24.41
N PRO A 121 2.39 6.10 25.42
CA PRO A 121 1.23 6.83 25.89
C PRO A 121 1.55 8.23 26.43
N GLN A 122 2.78 8.45 26.93
CA GLN A 122 3.20 9.74 27.50
C GLN A 122 3.66 10.77 26.46
N ARG A 123 3.84 10.36 25.17
CA ARG A 123 4.34 11.21 24.09
C ARG A 123 3.50 11.10 22.82
N GLN A 124 2.19 11.00 22.97
CA GLN A 124 1.27 10.79 21.86
C GLN A 124 1.35 11.89 20.79
N ASN A 125 1.53 13.16 21.21
CA ASN A 125 1.64 14.28 20.27
C ASN A 125 2.91 14.19 19.41
N GLU A 126 4.04 13.81 20.00
CA GLU A 126 5.30 13.63 19.26
C GLU A 126 5.20 12.46 18.29
N VAL A 127 4.58 11.35 18.72
CA VAL A 127 4.37 10.16 17.90
C VAL A 127 3.42 10.47 16.74
N SER A 128 2.32 11.18 16.99
CA SER A 128 1.38 11.60 15.95
C SER A 128 2.07 12.49 14.91
N GLY A 129 2.86 13.47 15.36
CA GLY A 129 3.62 14.34 14.46
C GLY A 129 4.61 13.57 13.59
N LEU A 130 5.33 12.59 14.17
CA LEU A 130 6.23 11.72 13.40
C LEU A 130 5.50 10.84 12.39
N MET A 131 4.33 10.31 12.74
CA MET A 131 3.52 9.49 11.84
C MET A 131 2.96 10.33 10.67
N ILE A 132 2.52 11.57 10.96
CA ILE A 132 2.08 12.50 9.91
C ILE A 132 3.25 12.87 8.98
N MET A 133 4.45 13.08 9.51
CA MET A 133 5.65 13.24 8.68
C MET A 133 5.94 12.00 7.82
N GLY A 134 5.52 10.82 8.25
CA GLY A 134 5.57 9.59 7.46
C GLY A 134 4.81 9.67 6.14
N LEU A 135 3.73 10.47 6.07
CA LEU A 135 2.96 10.72 4.84
C LEU A 135 3.83 11.31 3.71
N PHE A 136 4.97 11.90 4.04
CA PHE A 136 5.95 12.35 3.03
C PHE A 136 6.47 11.19 2.13
N GLY A 137 6.35 9.95 2.57
CA GLY A 137 6.58 8.78 1.74
C GLY A 137 5.72 8.76 0.47
N GLY A 138 4.50 9.29 0.55
CA GLY A 138 3.62 9.47 -0.60
C GLY A 138 4.15 10.40 -1.69
N THR A 139 5.13 11.23 -1.41
CA THR A 139 5.81 12.08 -2.39
C THR A 139 7.08 11.42 -2.96
N VAL A 140 7.83 10.75 -2.09
CA VAL A 140 9.12 10.14 -2.47
C VAL A 140 8.92 8.92 -3.38
N PHE A 141 7.95 8.06 -3.07
CA PHE A 141 7.72 6.84 -3.85
C PHE A 141 7.33 7.12 -5.31
N PRO A 142 6.37 8.01 -5.63
CA PRO A 142 6.06 8.35 -7.02
C PRO A 142 7.24 8.92 -7.80
N LEU A 143 8.13 9.67 -7.15
CA LEU A 143 9.39 10.13 -7.79
C LEU A 143 10.28 8.95 -8.16
N LEU A 144 10.55 8.03 -7.24
CA LEU A 144 11.34 6.83 -7.52
C LEU A 144 10.71 5.96 -8.60
N MET A 145 9.38 5.83 -8.57
CA MET A 145 8.61 5.10 -9.57
C MET A 145 8.70 5.76 -10.95
N GLY A 146 8.65 7.09 -11.02
CA GLY A 146 8.87 7.84 -12.25
C GLY A 146 10.25 7.55 -12.83
N PHE A 147 11.30 7.71 -12.06
CA PHE A 147 12.66 7.41 -12.51
C PHE A 147 12.84 5.95 -12.97
N ALA A 148 12.29 4.99 -12.24
CA ALA A 148 12.36 3.57 -12.60
C ALA A 148 11.55 3.26 -13.87
N SER A 149 10.38 3.89 -14.03
CA SER A 149 9.56 3.76 -15.23
C SER A 149 10.26 4.35 -16.47
N ASP A 150 10.87 5.52 -16.32
CA ASP A 150 11.61 6.19 -17.41
C ASP A 150 12.85 5.37 -17.81
N ALA A 151 13.59 4.82 -16.83
CA ALA A 151 14.77 4.01 -17.07
C ALA A 151 14.46 2.69 -17.81
N LEU A 152 13.29 2.09 -17.56
CA LEU A 152 12.85 0.85 -18.20
C LEU A 152 11.92 1.07 -19.40
N HIS A 153 11.60 2.34 -19.72
CA HIS A 153 10.60 2.70 -20.74
C HIS A 153 9.29 1.93 -20.62
N SER A 154 8.89 1.56 -19.40
CA SER A 154 7.68 0.78 -19.07
C SER A 154 7.22 0.99 -17.65
N GLN A 155 5.91 0.93 -17.42
CA GLN A 155 5.32 0.97 -16.06
C GLN A 155 5.73 -0.23 -15.18
N THR A 156 6.34 -1.24 -15.75
CA THR A 156 6.96 -2.35 -15.01
C THR A 156 8.02 -1.86 -14.02
N GLY A 157 8.75 -0.77 -14.35
CA GLY A 157 9.69 -0.13 -13.43
C GLY A 157 9.02 0.39 -12.16
N ALA A 158 7.88 1.05 -12.31
CA ALA A 158 7.08 1.50 -11.17
C ALA A 158 6.57 0.33 -10.31
N LEU A 159 6.13 -0.78 -10.95
CA LEU A 159 5.71 -1.99 -10.23
C LEU A 159 6.85 -2.63 -9.43
N LEU A 160 8.06 -2.66 -9.95
CA LEU A 160 9.22 -3.20 -9.24
C LEU A 160 9.52 -2.38 -7.97
N VAL A 161 9.45 -1.05 -8.04
CA VAL A 161 9.63 -0.18 -6.86
C VAL A 161 8.56 -0.48 -5.81
N LEU A 162 7.29 -0.65 -6.23
CA LEU A 162 6.20 -1.00 -5.33
C LEU A 162 6.40 -2.39 -4.71
N ALA A 163 6.79 -3.38 -5.51
CA ALA A 163 7.05 -4.74 -5.03
C ALA A 163 8.17 -4.75 -3.97
N VAL A 164 9.28 -4.03 -4.21
CA VAL A 164 10.35 -3.86 -3.22
C VAL A 164 9.81 -3.25 -1.93
N GLY A 165 8.95 -2.22 -2.01
CA GLY A 165 8.31 -1.61 -0.86
C GLY A 165 7.45 -2.59 -0.06
N VAL A 166 6.65 -3.42 -0.73
CA VAL A 166 5.78 -4.44 -0.10
C VAL A 166 6.62 -5.54 0.55
N PHE A 167 7.66 -6.04 -0.13
CA PHE A 167 8.59 -7.03 0.44
C PHE A 167 9.34 -6.48 1.64
N TYR A 168 9.73 -5.21 1.61
CA TYR A 168 10.37 -4.56 2.74
C TYR A 168 9.42 -4.46 3.95
N LEU A 169 8.15 -4.14 3.74
CA LEU A 169 7.14 -4.18 4.82
C LEU A 169 6.99 -5.58 5.41
N LEU A 170 6.96 -6.61 4.58
CA LEU A 170 6.91 -8.00 5.03
C LEU A 170 8.14 -8.37 5.87
N PHE A 171 9.32 -8.01 5.38
CA PHE A 171 10.59 -8.26 6.10
C PHE A 171 10.63 -7.56 7.46
N LEU A 172 10.22 -6.29 7.52
CA LEU A 172 10.15 -5.56 8.78
C LEU A 172 9.16 -6.17 9.77
N PHE A 173 8.07 -6.77 9.26
CA PHE A 173 7.10 -7.44 10.11
C PHE A 173 7.69 -8.71 10.74
N THR A 174 8.44 -9.53 9.99
CA THR A 174 9.05 -10.77 10.50
C THR A 174 10.11 -10.52 11.58
N LYS A 175 10.71 -9.32 11.59
CA LYS A 175 11.71 -8.91 12.60
C LYS A 175 11.10 -8.37 13.90
N LEU A 176 9.77 -8.22 13.98
CA LEU A 176 9.08 -7.77 15.17
C LEU A 176 8.45 -8.95 15.93
N LYS A 177 9.22 -9.46 16.85
CA LYS A 177 8.73 -10.23 17.99
C LYS A 177 8.23 -9.32 19.10
#